data_84b192836c033af9b0f8c4affa83305d
#
_entry.id   84b192836c033af9b0f8c4affa83305d
#
_cell.length_a   1.000
_cell.length_b   1.000
_cell.length_c   1.000
_cell.angle_alpha   90.00
_cell.angle_beta   90.00
_cell.angle_gamma   90.00
#
_symmetry.space_group_name_H-M   'P 1'
#
loop_
_entity.id
_entity.type
_entity.pdbx_description
1 polymer ?
#
loop_
_entity_poly.entity_id
_entity_poly.type
_entity_poly.pdbx_seq_one_letter_code
_entity_poly.pdbx_strand_id
1 'polypeptide(L)'
;MALVIDLKPGEKILIGNAVITNDNQRTRLHISGDAPILREKDVMKEESADTPCKKVYFLIQCMYMASDPKIYHKKYFDLLNEVQHAVPTLTPFFLAINERIMDGTYYKAMKISRDLLKVEEELLSHATK
;
A
#
# COMPACT_ATOMS: atom_id res chain seq x y z
N MET A 1 21.27 2.25 0.55
CA MET A 1 20.85 3.65 0.73
C MET A 1 20.32 3.85 2.13
N ALA A 2 20.66 4.96 2.75
CA ALA A 2 20.12 5.28 4.07
C ALA A 2 18.82 6.08 3.92
N LEU A 3 17.82 5.72 4.69
CA LEU A 3 16.56 6.44 4.78
C LEU A 3 16.49 7.15 6.13
N VAL A 4 16.13 8.42 6.12
CA VAL A 4 16.00 9.21 7.35
C VAL A 4 14.52 9.44 7.63
N ILE A 5 14.07 9.04 8.82
CA ILE A 5 12.67 9.14 9.23
C ILE A 5 12.59 9.85 10.58
N ASP A 6 11.75 10.87 10.67
CA ASP A 6 11.43 11.53 11.93
C ASP A 6 10.18 10.88 12.53
N LEU A 7 10.30 10.45 13.78
CA LEU A 7 9.18 9.86 14.52
C LEU A 7 8.74 10.78 15.65
N LYS A 8 7.45 11.03 15.72
CA LYS A 8 6.84 11.76 16.84
C LYS A 8 6.68 10.82 18.04
N PRO A 9 6.50 11.38 19.25
CA PRO A 9 6.23 10.53 20.42
C PRO A 9 5.07 9.58 20.18
N GLY A 10 5.29 8.30 20.51
CA GLY A 10 4.28 7.26 20.36
C GLY A 10 4.05 6.75 18.94
N GLU A 11 4.69 7.36 17.96
CA GLU A 11 4.52 6.95 16.56
C GLU A 11 5.21 5.62 16.30
N LYS A 12 4.60 4.80 15.44
CA LYS A 12 5.10 3.47 15.10
C LYS A 12 5.58 3.41 13.66
N ILE A 13 6.53 2.50 13.41
CA ILE A 13 7.01 2.20 12.07
C ILE A 13 7.25 0.70 11.96
N LEU A 14 6.88 0.13 10.81
CA LEU A 14 7.17 -1.27 10.48
C LEU A 14 8.48 -1.33 9.72
N ILE A 15 9.39 -2.20 10.18
CA ILE A 15 10.65 -2.48 9.49
C ILE A 15 10.78 -3.99 9.39
N GLY A 16 10.63 -4.54 8.17
CA GLY A 16 10.58 -5.97 7.99
C GLY A 16 9.42 -6.57 8.76
N ASN A 17 9.69 -7.54 9.61
CA ASN A 17 8.67 -8.15 10.47
C ASN A 17 8.64 -7.58 11.89
N ALA A 18 9.29 -6.43 12.10
CA ALA A 18 9.35 -5.78 13.41
C ALA A 18 8.51 -4.51 13.44
N VAL A 19 7.90 -4.24 14.60
CA VAL A 19 7.23 -2.96 14.86
C VAL A 19 8.10 -2.19 15.83
N ILE A 20 8.46 -0.96 15.45
CA ILE A 20 9.25 -0.08 16.31
C ILE A 20 8.33 1.05 16.76
N THR A 21 8.20 1.21 18.07
CA THR A 21 7.40 2.27 18.67
C THR A 21 8.33 3.30 19.30
N ASN A 22 8.15 4.57 18.91
CA ASN A 22 8.90 5.66 19.54
C ASN A 22 8.34 5.94 20.93
N ASP A 23 9.23 6.23 21.86
CA ASP A 23 8.84 6.51 23.23
C ASP A 23 8.30 7.97 23.34
N ASN A 24 8.74 8.75 24.28
CA ASN A 24 8.13 10.04 24.64
C ASN A 24 8.84 11.28 24.08
N GLN A 25 9.83 11.11 23.21
CA GLN A 25 10.54 12.21 22.59
C GLN A 25 10.60 12.05 21.08
N ARG A 26 10.53 13.18 20.36
CA ARG A 26 10.73 13.16 18.92
C ARG A 26 12.13 12.60 18.60
N THR A 27 12.20 11.67 17.66
CA THR A 27 13.43 10.94 17.35
C THR A 27 13.62 10.86 15.83
N ARG A 28 14.88 10.99 15.42
CA ARG A 28 15.26 10.77 14.02
C ARG A 28 15.97 9.43 13.89
N LEU A 29 15.49 8.61 12.96
CA LEU A 29 16.09 7.32 12.66
C LEU A 29 16.80 7.36 11.32
N HIS A 30 17.98 6.78 11.28
CA HIS A 30 18.72 6.53 10.04
C HIS A 30 18.65 5.03 9.79
N ILE A 31 18.00 4.62 8.71
CA ILE A 31 17.77 3.21 8.41
C ILE A 31 18.52 2.85 7.13
N SER A 32 19.39 1.85 7.22
CA SER A 32 20.14 1.31 6.09
C SER A 32 19.78 -0.16 5.90
N GLY A 33 19.75 -0.60 4.65
CA GLY A 33 19.46 -1.99 4.34
C GLY A 33 18.26 -2.12 3.40
N ASP A 34 17.88 -3.37 3.14
CA ASP A 34 16.86 -3.70 2.15
C ASP A 34 15.51 -4.09 2.75
N ALA A 35 15.36 -4.02 4.07
CA ALA A 35 14.10 -4.36 4.71
C ALA A 35 12.98 -3.43 4.25
N PRO A 36 11.78 -3.94 4.01
CA PRO A 36 10.64 -3.08 3.70
C PRO A 36 10.29 -2.23 4.93
N ILE A 37 9.97 -0.95 4.68
CA ILE A 37 9.68 0.03 5.73
C ILE A 37 8.33 0.66 5.43
N LEU A 38 7.46 0.71 6.44
CA LEU A 38 6.13 1.28 6.28
C LEU A 38 5.74 2.05 7.54
N ARG A 39 5.40 3.34 7.36
CA ARG A 39 4.93 4.17 8.47
C ARG A 39 3.51 3.80 8.85
N GLU A 40 3.16 3.96 10.12
CA GLU A 40 1.83 3.61 10.64
C GLU A 40 0.69 4.20 9.81
N LYS A 41 0.83 5.46 9.38
CA LYS A 41 -0.21 6.13 8.58
C LYS A 41 -0.47 5.46 7.23
N ASP A 42 0.48 4.69 6.73
CA ASP A 42 0.40 4.04 5.42
C ASP A 42 -0.02 2.58 5.52
N VAL A 43 -0.13 2.05 6.73
CA VAL A 43 -0.56 0.66 6.96
C VAL A 43 -2.08 0.59 6.92
N MET A 44 -2.60 -0.27 6.05
CA MET A 44 -4.03 -0.57 6.01
C MET A 44 -4.27 -1.89 6.73
N LYS A 45 -5.24 -1.93 7.63
CA LYS A 45 -5.65 -3.16 8.30
C LYS A 45 -6.61 -3.93 7.39
N GLU A 46 -6.59 -5.25 7.48
CA GLU A 46 -7.46 -6.09 6.66
C GLU A 46 -8.93 -5.73 6.82
N GLU A 47 -9.38 -5.51 8.06
CA GLU A 47 -10.76 -5.14 8.33
C GLU A 47 -11.15 -3.76 7.81
N SER A 48 -10.17 -2.92 7.50
CA SER A 48 -10.41 -1.59 6.90
C SER A 48 -10.48 -1.63 5.39
N ALA A 49 -10.10 -2.74 4.77
CA ALA A 49 -10.12 -2.92 3.32
C ALA A 49 -11.52 -3.34 2.87
N ASP A 50 -12.48 -2.42 2.96
CA ASP A 50 -13.90 -2.68 2.75
C ASP A 50 -14.43 -2.21 1.39
N THR A 51 -13.57 -1.72 0.51
CA THR A 51 -13.91 -1.40 -0.88
C THR A 51 -12.99 -2.14 -1.83
N PRO A 52 -13.38 -2.33 -3.10
CA PRO A 52 -12.52 -3.02 -4.06
C PRO A 52 -11.11 -2.43 -4.19
N CYS A 53 -11.00 -1.10 -4.31
CA CYS A 53 -9.68 -0.47 -4.44
C CYS A 53 -8.87 -0.52 -3.16
N LYS A 54 -9.53 -0.46 -1.99
CA LYS A 54 -8.84 -0.67 -0.72
C LYS A 54 -8.28 -2.09 -0.61
N LYS A 55 -9.01 -3.08 -1.12
CA LYS A 55 -8.52 -4.46 -1.18
C LYS A 55 -7.31 -4.58 -2.09
N VAL A 56 -7.30 -3.86 -3.21
CA VAL A 56 -6.14 -3.80 -4.10
C VAL A 56 -4.93 -3.23 -3.35
N TYR A 57 -5.11 -2.09 -2.68
CA TYR A 57 -4.02 -1.50 -1.87
C TYR A 57 -3.51 -2.47 -0.83
N PHE A 58 -4.42 -3.12 -0.10
CA PHE A 58 -4.04 -4.06 0.96
C PHE A 58 -3.21 -5.23 0.41
N LEU A 59 -3.60 -5.78 -0.74
CA LEU A 59 -2.84 -6.87 -1.37
C LEU A 59 -1.43 -6.43 -1.79
N ILE A 60 -1.30 -5.21 -2.33
CA ILE A 60 0.00 -4.67 -2.70
C ILE A 60 0.87 -4.44 -1.46
N GLN A 61 0.26 -3.97 -0.37
CA GLN A 61 0.94 -3.85 0.92
C GLN A 61 1.48 -5.20 1.37
N CYS A 62 0.69 -6.27 1.26
CA CYS A 62 1.13 -7.62 1.58
C CYS A 62 2.31 -8.05 0.72
N MET A 63 2.28 -7.73 -0.58
CA MET A 63 3.40 -8.02 -1.46
C MET A 63 4.66 -7.28 -1.04
N TYR A 64 4.52 -6.00 -0.69
CA TYR A 64 5.67 -5.18 -0.28
C TYR A 64 6.34 -5.71 0.98
N MET A 65 5.54 -6.17 1.93
CA MET A 65 6.04 -6.64 3.22
C MET A 65 6.44 -8.11 3.24
N ALA A 66 6.05 -8.89 2.23
CA ALA A 66 6.26 -10.33 2.21
C ALA A 66 7.67 -10.71 1.74
N SER A 67 8.17 -11.84 2.25
CA SER A 67 9.41 -12.42 1.74
C SER A 67 9.20 -13.06 0.36
N ASP A 68 7.99 -13.53 0.07
CA ASP A 68 7.63 -14.09 -1.24
C ASP A 68 6.37 -13.39 -1.75
N PRO A 69 6.54 -12.23 -2.42
CA PRO A 69 5.39 -11.46 -2.89
C PRO A 69 4.52 -12.17 -3.91
N LYS A 70 5.08 -13.11 -4.66
CA LYS A 70 4.36 -13.78 -5.75
C LYS A 70 3.19 -14.60 -5.27
N ILE A 71 3.14 -15.00 -4.01
CA ILE A 71 2.01 -15.75 -3.46
C ILE A 71 0.70 -14.93 -3.49
N TYR A 72 0.81 -13.60 -3.58
CA TYR A 72 -0.36 -12.71 -3.63
C TYR A 72 -0.78 -12.34 -5.04
N HIS A 73 0.01 -12.68 -6.07
CA HIS A 73 -0.24 -12.25 -7.45
C HIS A 73 -1.59 -12.76 -7.98
N LYS A 74 -1.92 -14.03 -7.75
CA LYS A 74 -3.18 -14.59 -8.25
C LYS A 74 -4.40 -13.84 -7.68
N LYS A 75 -4.43 -13.64 -6.36
CA LYS A 75 -5.52 -12.89 -5.71
C LYS A 75 -5.63 -11.48 -6.26
N TYR A 76 -4.48 -10.84 -6.47
CA TYR A 76 -4.44 -9.49 -7.01
C TYR A 76 -5.05 -9.43 -8.41
N PHE A 77 -4.63 -10.31 -9.31
CA PHE A 77 -5.11 -10.28 -10.70
C PHE A 77 -6.59 -10.68 -10.80
N ASP A 78 -7.05 -11.61 -9.97
CA ASP A 78 -8.46 -11.97 -9.92
C ASP A 78 -9.32 -10.77 -9.50
N LEU A 79 -8.89 -10.07 -8.44
CA LEU A 79 -9.58 -8.88 -7.96
C LEU A 79 -9.54 -7.76 -8.98
N LEU A 80 -8.40 -7.57 -9.63
CA LEU A 80 -8.21 -6.56 -10.66
C LEU A 80 -9.20 -6.74 -11.80
N ASN A 81 -9.37 -7.98 -12.28
CA ASN A 81 -10.31 -8.29 -13.33
C ASN A 81 -11.73 -7.91 -12.95
N GLU A 82 -12.13 -8.21 -11.71
CA GLU A 82 -13.46 -7.82 -11.21
C GLU A 82 -13.66 -6.31 -11.22
N VAL A 83 -12.66 -5.57 -10.72
CA VAL A 83 -12.76 -4.12 -10.63
C VAL A 83 -12.76 -3.47 -12.01
N GLN A 84 -11.93 -3.96 -12.92
CA GLN A 84 -11.87 -3.43 -14.28
C GLN A 84 -13.18 -3.65 -15.03
N HIS A 85 -13.84 -4.79 -14.82
CA HIS A 85 -15.15 -5.04 -15.40
C HIS A 85 -16.20 -4.09 -14.85
N ALA A 86 -16.17 -3.84 -13.55
CA ALA A 86 -17.13 -2.97 -12.89
C ALA A 86 -16.92 -1.48 -13.22
N VAL A 87 -15.65 -1.05 -13.30
CA VAL A 87 -15.31 0.36 -13.52
C VAL A 87 -14.15 0.47 -14.54
N PRO A 88 -14.45 0.33 -15.83
CA PRO A 88 -13.41 0.35 -16.88
C PRO A 88 -12.57 1.65 -16.91
N THR A 89 -13.11 2.76 -16.42
CA THR A 89 -12.39 4.03 -16.39
C THR A 89 -11.16 4.01 -15.48
N LEU A 90 -11.05 3.04 -14.60
CA LEU A 90 -9.89 2.90 -13.72
C LEU A 90 -8.72 2.15 -14.38
N THR A 91 -8.92 1.65 -15.59
CA THR A 91 -7.88 0.87 -16.31
C THR A 91 -6.51 1.54 -16.37
N PRO A 92 -6.38 2.86 -16.64
CA PRO A 92 -5.05 3.49 -16.65
C PRO A 92 -4.29 3.34 -15.34
N PHE A 93 -4.99 3.40 -14.20
CA PHE A 93 -4.35 3.18 -12.90
C PHE A 93 -3.83 1.75 -12.78
N PHE A 94 -4.63 0.77 -13.21
CA PHE A 94 -4.26 -0.63 -13.10
C PHE A 94 -3.10 -0.99 -14.01
N LEU A 95 -3.03 -0.39 -15.21
CA LEU A 95 -1.88 -0.59 -16.09
C LEU A 95 -0.59 -0.10 -15.44
N ALA A 96 -0.63 1.07 -14.83
CA ALA A 96 0.54 1.63 -14.14
C ALA A 96 0.94 0.79 -12.92
N ILE A 97 -0.04 0.34 -12.14
CA ILE A 97 0.21 -0.52 -10.98
C ILE A 97 0.82 -1.85 -11.40
N ASN A 98 0.25 -2.49 -12.44
CA ASN A 98 0.72 -3.77 -12.94
C ASN A 98 2.18 -3.71 -13.38
N GLU A 99 2.57 -2.63 -14.03
CA GLU A 99 3.95 -2.43 -14.45
C GLU A 99 4.89 -2.47 -13.25
N ARG A 100 4.52 -1.82 -12.15
CA ARG A 100 5.33 -1.81 -10.94
C ARG A 100 5.37 -3.17 -10.26
N ILE A 101 4.26 -3.89 -10.26
CA ILE A 101 4.20 -5.24 -9.69
C ILE A 101 5.09 -6.19 -10.48
N MET A 102 5.06 -6.14 -11.79
CA MET A 102 5.89 -6.99 -12.65
C MET A 102 7.38 -6.66 -12.51
N ASP A 103 7.71 -5.39 -12.25
CA ASP A 103 9.09 -4.97 -11.98
C ASP A 103 9.56 -5.35 -10.57
N GLY A 104 8.65 -5.75 -9.69
CA GLY A 104 8.98 -5.99 -8.30
C GLY A 104 9.13 -4.73 -7.47
N THR A 105 8.70 -3.56 -7.98
CA THR A 105 8.77 -2.29 -7.27
C THR A 105 7.46 -2.02 -6.53
N TYR A 106 7.18 -2.84 -5.54
CA TYR A 106 5.90 -2.86 -4.84
C TYR A 106 5.57 -1.58 -4.09
N TYR A 107 6.58 -0.89 -3.55
CA TYR A 107 6.33 0.37 -2.88
C TYR A 107 5.79 1.44 -3.83
N LYS A 108 6.33 1.47 -5.05
CA LYS A 108 5.82 2.39 -6.08
C LYS A 108 4.40 2.02 -6.49
N ALA A 109 4.09 0.73 -6.56
CA ALA A 109 2.73 0.27 -6.82
C ALA A 109 1.78 0.73 -5.72
N MET A 110 2.20 0.69 -4.45
CA MET A 110 1.40 1.21 -3.33
C MET A 110 1.11 2.70 -3.50
N LYS A 111 2.11 3.48 -3.90
CA LYS A 111 1.92 4.93 -4.09
C LYS A 111 0.87 5.22 -5.16
N ILE A 112 0.92 4.49 -6.29
CA ILE A 112 -0.08 4.65 -7.35
C ILE A 112 -1.46 4.26 -6.84
N SER A 113 -1.56 3.19 -6.06
CA SER A 113 -2.84 2.74 -5.54
C SER A 113 -3.43 3.70 -4.51
N ARG A 114 -2.62 4.54 -3.85
CA ARG A 114 -3.14 5.62 -3.00
C ARG A 114 -3.93 6.64 -3.82
N ASP A 115 -3.43 6.98 -5.00
CA ASP A 115 -4.15 7.87 -5.91
C ASP A 115 -5.46 7.23 -6.37
N LEU A 116 -5.42 5.92 -6.63
CA LEU A 116 -6.62 5.16 -6.97
C LEU A 116 -7.67 5.22 -5.86
N LEU A 117 -7.24 5.14 -4.59
CA LEU A 117 -8.16 5.26 -3.46
C LEU A 117 -8.87 6.60 -3.42
N LYS A 118 -8.17 7.69 -3.78
CA LYS A 118 -8.79 9.02 -3.84
C LYS A 118 -9.84 9.09 -4.93
N VAL A 119 -9.57 8.51 -6.08
CA VAL A 119 -10.53 8.46 -7.19
C VAL A 119 -11.75 7.63 -6.81
N GLU A 120 -11.55 6.48 -6.17
CA GLU A 120 -12.65 5.65 -5.69
C GLU A 120 -13.53 6.40 -4.70
N GLU A 121 -12.91 7.12 -3.76
CA GLU A 121 -13.65 7.92 -2.77
C GLU A 121 -14.53 8.97 -3.45
N GLU A 122 -13.99 9.65 -4.46
CA GLU A 122 -14.76 10.63 -5.23
C GLU A 122 -15.93 9.97 -5.96
N LEU A 123 -15.72 8.81 -6.59
CA LEU A 123 -16.77 8.08 -7.29
C LEU A 123 -17.89 7.67 -6.34
N LEU A 124 -17.54 7.15 -5.17
CA LEU A 124 -18.52 6.74 -4.17
C LEU A 124 -19.28 7.94 -3.61
N SER A 125 -18.59 9.05 -3.40
CA SER A 125 -19.21 10.29 -2.93
C SER A 125 -20.25 10.81 -3.93
N HIS A 126 -19.95 10.76 -5.22
CA HIS A 126 -20.88 11.17 -6.28
C HIS A 126 -22.08 10.22 -6.38
N ALA A 127 -21.85 8.93 -6.18
CA ALA A 127 -22.92 7.94 -6.26
C ALA A 127 -23.96 8.06 -5.14
N THR A 128 -23.57 8.65 -4.01
CA THR A 128 -24.45 8.80 -2.84
C THR A 128 -25.25 10.12 -2.81
N LYS A 129 -25.02 11.00 -3.78
CA LYS A 129 -25.73 12.28 -3.86
C LYS A 129 -27.08 12.17 -4.54
#